data_a5dc2d8709a45501432bbf067df2550f
#
_entry.id   a5dc2d8709a45501432bbf067df2550f
#
_cell.length_a   1.000
_cell.length_b   1.000
_cell.length_c   1.000
_cell.angle_alpha   90.00
_cell.angle_beta   90.00
_cell.angle_gamma   90.00
#
_symmetry.space_group_name_H-M   'P 1'
#
loop_
_entity.id
_entity.type
_entity.pdbx_description
1 polymer ?
#
loop_
_entity_poly.entity_id
_entity_poly.type
_entity_poly.pdbx_seq_one_letter_code
_entity_poly.pdbx_strand_id
1 'polypeptide(L)'
;GSALLGYSRFHRYGLDIVAAFDKHPDVIGRVIHGREVLHISKLPHLARRMRVHVGIITVPADAAQEVANLMVSGGIRAIWNFAPAALDVPEGVIMQREDLYSSLGVLLQRLNAVLDPLHSQ
;
A
#
# COMPACT_ATOMS: atom_id res chain seq x y z
N GLY A 1 10.01 -1.32 0.33
CA GLY A 1 8.64 -0.86 0.39
C GLY A 1 8.29 -0.15 1.68
N SER A 2 7.36 0.72 1.59
CA SER A 2 6.95 1.60 2.68
C SER A 2 5.48 1.46 2.99
N ALA A 3 5.07 1.98 4.14
CA ALA A 3 3.68 2.23 4.48
C ALA A 3 3.41 3.73 4.40
N LEU A 4 2.35 4.11 3.76
CA LEU A 4 1.99 5.51 3.56
C LEU A 4 0.61 5.80 4.16
N LEU A 5 0.46 6.98 4.72
CA LEU A 5 -0.83 7.48 5.20
C LEU A 5 -1.22 8.72 4.43
N GLY A 6 -2.51 8.88 4.16
CA GLY A 6 -2.99 10.02 3.40
C GLY A 6 -4.44 10.37 3.64
N TYR A 7 -4.79 11.60 3.24
CA TYR A 7 -6.16 12.08 3.24
C TYR A 7 -6.74 12.00 1.83
N SER A 8 -7.98 11.47 1.73
CA SER A 8 -8.72 11.50 0.47
C SER A 8 -9.17 12.94 0.13
N ARG A 9 -9.15 13.27 -1.16
CA ARG A 9 -9.67 14.55 -1.65
C ARG A 9 -11.10 14.37 -2.13
N PHE A 10 -12.05 15.07 -1.49
CA PHE A 10 -13.47 14.94 -1.80
C PHE A 10 -13.87 15.43 -3.19
N HIS A 11 -13.15 16.42 -3.74
CA HIS A 11 -13.51 17.05 -5.00
C HIS A 11 -12.70 16.57 -6.20
N ARG A 12 -11.73 15.69 -5.97
CA ARG A 12 -10.87 15.11 -7.02
C ARG A 12 -10.51 13.69 -6.63
N TYR A 13 -10.36 12.84 -7.64
CA TYR A 13 -9.73 11.53 -7.41
C TYR A 13 -8.27 11.77 -7.03
N GLY A 14 -7.96 11.58 -5.79
CA GLY A 14 -6.61 11.79 -5.31
C GLY A 14 -6.45 11.56 -3.83
N LEU A 15 -5.20 11.49 -3.44
CA LEU A 15 -4.79 11.21 -2.08
C LEU A 15 -3.61 12.12 -1.74
N ASP A 16 -3.73 12.87 -0.64
CA ASP A 16 -2.61 13.64 -0.09
C ASP A 16 -1.83 12.77 0.87
N ILE A 17 -0.61 12.41 0.49
CA ILE A 17 0.28 11.66 1.36
C ILE A 17 0.83 12.59 2.44
N VAL A 18 0.61 12.23 3.70
CA VAL A 18 1.00 13.05 4.86
C VAL A 18 2.04 12.40 5.75
N ALA A 19 2.26 11.10 5.61
CA ALA A 19 3.26 10.38 6.40
C ALA A 19 3.75 9.15 5.65
N ALA A 20 5.02 8.81 5.86
CA ALA A 20 5.68 7.63 5.32
C ALA A 20 6.43 6.90 6.43
N PHE A 21 6.39 5.57 6.40
CA PHE A 21 6.96 4.72 7.44
C PHE A 21 7.73 3.54 6.84
N ASP A 22 8.77 3.13 7.52
CA ASP A 22 9.52 1.93 7.20
C ASP A 22 10.14 1.38 8.48
N LYS A 23 10.58 0.13 8.48
CA LYS A 23 11.36 -0.45 9.56
C LYS A 23 12.85 -0.57 9.23
N HIS A 24 13.22 -0.35 7.98
CA HIS A 24 14.59 -0.48 7.53
C HIS A 24 15.42 0.75 7.92
N PRO A 25 16.53 0.61 8.68
CA PRO A 25 17.31 1.76 9.17
C PRO A 25 17.84 2.66 8.07
N ASP A 26 18.14 2.10 6.88
CA ASP A 26 18.72 2.85 5.77
C ASP A 26 17.70 3.80 5.10
N VAL A 27 16.41 3.56 5.31
CA VAL A 27 15.32 4.34 4.72
C VAL A 27 14.78 5.38 5.71
N ILE A 28 14.81 5.06 7.00
CA ILE A 28 14.31 5.96 8.05
C ILE A 28 15.15 7.24 8.05
N GLY A 29 14.46 8.38 8.07
CA GLY A 29 15.09 9.70 8.00
C GLY A 29 15.24 10.26 6.61
N ARG A 30 15.08 9.44 5.56
CA ARG A 30 15.05 9.93 4.18
C ARG A 30 13.76 10.71 3.93
N VAL A 31 13.83 11.63 2.98
CA VAL A 31 12.67 12.43 2.57
C VAL A 31 12.10 11.83 1.28
N ILE A 32 10.84 11.43 1.33
CA ILE A 32 10.09 10.91 0.19
C ILE A 32 8.87 11.80 -0.01
N HIS A 33 8.71 12.38 -1.21
CA HIS A 33 7.62 13.31 -1.54
C HIS A 33 7.47 14.43 -0.51
N GLY A 34 8.59 15.00 -0.05
CA GLY A 34 8.59 16.07 0.93
C GLY A 34 8.32 15.61 2.37
N ARG A 35 8.23 14.31 2.64
CA ARG A 35 7.97 13.75 3.97
C ARG A 35 9.14 12.90 4.43
N GLU A 36 9.56 13.11 5.68
CA GLU A 36 10.57 12.27 6.32
C GLU A 36 9.98 10.88 6.60
N VAL A 37 10.72 9.83 6.27
CA VAL A 37 10.33 8.45 6.59
C VAL A 37 10.58 8.19 8.06
N LEU A 38 9.55 7.77 8.77
CA LEU A 38 9.58 7.47 10.19
C LEU A 38 9.58 5.96 10.43
N HIS A 39 10.00 5.53 11.62
CA HIS A 39 9.92 4.12 11.98
C HIS A 39 8.47 3.67 12.06
N ILE A 40 8.20 2.45 11.56
CA ILE A 40 6.85 1.89 11.46
C ILE A 40 6.10 1.84 12.81
N SER A 41 6.84 1.74 13.92
CA SER A 41 6.25 1.73 15.27
C SER A 41 5.48 3.01 15.60
N LYS A 42 5.76 4.11 14.91
CA LYS A 42 5.08 5.40 15.12
C LYS A 42 3.76 5.50 14.35
N LEU A 43 3.46 4.55 13.46
CA LEU A 43 2.30 4.63 12.57
C LEU A 43 0.96 4.69 13.33
N PRO A 44 0.66 3.79 14.28
CA PRO A 44 -0.65 3.82 14.94
C PRO A 44 -0.93 5.13 15.66
N HIS A 45 0.05 5.63 16.41
CA HIS A 45 -0.11 6.87 17.17
C HIS A 45 -0.30 8.08 16.25
N LEU A 46 0.50 8.19 15.20
CA LEU A 46 0.37 9.28 14.23
C LEU A 46 -0.92 9.22 13.45
N ALA A 47 -1.36 8.03 13.01
CA ALA A 47 -2.61 7.86 12.31
C ALA A 47 -3.79 8.36 13.15
N ARG A 48 -3.82 8.01 14.43
CA ARG A 48 -4.84 8.48 15.37
C ARG A 48 -4.81 9.99 15.56
N ARG A 49 -3.62 10.50 15.85
CA ARG A 49 -3.40 11.93 16.14
C ARG A 49 -3.80 12.80 14.96
N MET A 50 -3.44 12.39 13.75
CA MET A 50 -3.74 13.11 12.53
C MET A 50 -5.14 12.82 11.99
N ARG A 51 -5.85 11.85 12.57
CA ARG A 51 -7.19 11.42 12.11
C ARG A 51 -7.18 11.01 10.64
N VAL A 52 -6.17 10.24 10.26
CA VAL A 52 -6.04 9.71 8.90
C VAL A 52 -6.80 8.41 8.81
N HIS A 53 -7.49 8.17 7.71
CA HIS A 53 -8.31 6.98 7.52
C HIS A 53 -7.87 6.12 6.33
N VAL A 54 -6.90 6.57 5.53
CA VAL A 54 -6.43 5.84 4.35
C VAL A 54 -4.97 5.46 4.53
N GLY A 55 -4.65 4.20 4.29
CA GLY A 55 -3.30 3.68 4.28
C GLY A 55 -2.95 2.99 2.98
N ILE A 56 -1.69 3.06 2.58
CA ILE A 56 -1.14 2.36 1.43
C ILE A 56 -0.02 1.45 1.90
N ILE A 57 -0.04 0.20 1.48
CA ILE A 57 0.96 -0.81 1.83
C ILE A 57 1.75 -1.17 0.59
N THR A 58 3.06 -0.93 0.61
CA THR A 58 4.00 -1.33 -0.44
C THR A 58 5.16 -2.19 0.09
N VAL A 59 5.07 -2.65 1.33
CA VAL A 59 6.09 -3.50 1.96
C VAL A 59 6.09 -4.90 1.36
N PRO A 60 7.15 -5.71 1.57
CA PRO A 60 7.16 -7.11 1.15
C PRO A 60 6.02 -7.93 1.76
N ALA A 61 5.68 -9.04 1.09
CA ALA A 61 4.55 -9.89 1.50
C ALA A 61 4.63 -10.36 2.96
N ASP A 62 5.83 -10.70 3.44
CA ASP A 62 6.04 -11.20 4.80
C ASP A 62 5.84 -10.14 5.89
N ALA A 63 5.89 -8.86 5.54
CA ALA A 63 5.68 -7.76 6.47
C ALA A 63 4.28 -7.12 6.36
N ALA A 64 3.52 -7.46 5.32
CA ALA A 64 2.30 -6.73 4.98
C ALA A 64 1.19 -6.88 6.02
N GLN A 65 1.00 -8.08 6.59
CA GLN A 65 -0.04 -8.28 7.61
C GLN A 65 0.24 -7.49 8.89
N GLU A 66 1.49 -7.44 9.32
CA GLU A 66 1.88 -6.64 10.50
C GLU A 66 1.58 -5.16 10.27
N VAL A 67 1.90 -4.64 9.09
CA VAL A 67 1.62 -3.25 8.72
C VAL A 67 0.11 -2.98 8.68
N ALA A 68 -0.67 -3.89 8.11
CA ALA A 68 -2.13 -3.77 8.10
C ALA A 68 -2.69 -3.73 9.53
N ASN A 69 -2.18 -4.58 10.42
CA ASN A 69 -2.58 -4.59 11.83
C ASN A 69 -2.28 -3.25 12.53
N LEU A 70 -1.11 -2.69 12.26
CA LEU A 70 -0.74 -1.37 12.80
C LEU A 70 -1.65 -0.27 12.28
N MET A 71 -1.99 -0.31 10.99
CA MET A 71 -2.94 0.64 10.40
C MET A 71 -4.31 0.55 11.07
N VAL A 72 -4.84 -0.66 11.19
CA VAL A 72 -6.14 -0.87 11.84
C VAL A 72 -6.13 -0.38 13.28
N SER A 73 -5.07 -0.68 14.04
CA SER A 73 -4.95 -0.21 15.41
C SER A 73 -4.85 1.33 15.50
N GLY A 74 -4.40 1.98 14.46
CA GLY A 74 -4.34 3.44 14.36
C GLY A 74 -5.61 4.11 13.86
N GLY A 75 -6.67 3.32 13.59
CA GLY A 75 -7.95 3.85 13.12
C GLY A 75 -8.09 3.97 11.60
N ILE A 76 -7.17 3.38 10.83
CA ILE A 76 -7.29 3.35 9.37
C ILE A 76 -8.50 2.49 8.99
N ARG A 77 -9.32 3.00 8.07
CA ARG A 77 -10.57 2.39 7.63
C ARG A 77 -10.53 1.92 6.18
N ALA A 78 -9.57 2.39 5.40
CA ALA A 78 -9.39 1.97 4.01
C ALA A 78 -7.92 1.72 3.76
N ILE A 79 -7.60 0.55 3.20
CA ILE A 79 -6.22 0.13 2.91
C ILE A 79 -6.10 -0.22 1.43
N TRP A 80 -5.14 0.40 0.77
CA TRP A 80 -4.76 0.08 -0.59
C TRP A 80 -3.50 -0.79 -0.53
N ASN A 81 -3.65 -2.08 -0.84
CA ASN A 81 -2.59 -3.06 -0.66
C ASN A 81 -1.91 -3.39 -1.99
N PHE A 82 -0.67 -2.96 -2.14
CA PHE A 82 0.18 -3.32 -3.27
C PHE A 82 1.12 -4.48 -2.98
N ALA A 83 1.17 -4.97 -1.74
CA ALA A 83 1.97 -6.14 -1.40
C ALA A 83 1.35 -7.41 -1.99
N PRO A 84 2.18 -8.38 -2.47
CA PRO A 84 1.67 -9.62 -3.01
C PRO A 84 1.27 -10.60 -1.90
N ALA A 85 0.30 -10.18 -1.08
CA ALA A 85 -0.18 -10.94 0.07
C ALA A 85 -1.67 -10.72 0.25
N ALA A 86 -2.40 -11.78 0.58
CA ALA A 86 -3.76 -11.69 1.06
C ALA A 86 -3.73 -11.29 2.54
N LEU A 87 -4.41 -10.20 2.88
CA LEU A 87 -4.40 -9.65 4.23
C LEU A 87 -5.75 -9.86 4.91
N ASP A 88 -5.71 -10.21 6.19
CA ASP A 88 -6.89 -10.27 7.04
C ASP A 88 -7.09 -8.92 7.71
N VAL A 89 -8.27 -8.35 7.51
CA VAL A 89 -8.67 -7.11 8.18
C VAL A 89 -10.05 -7.31 8.80
N PRO A 90 -10.36 -6.57 9.89
CA PRO A 90 -11.66 -6.68 10.52
C PRO A 90 -12.78 -6.21 9.60
N GLU A 91 -13.99 -6.67 9.87
CA GLU A 91 -15.18 -6.16 9.24
C GLU A 91 -15.29 -4.65 9.48
N GLY A 92 -15.67 -3.92 8.44
CA GLY A 92 -15.72 -2.46 8.48
C GLY A 92 -14.46 -1.75 8.00
N VAL A 93 -13.37 -2.48 7.76
CA VAL A 93 -12.18 -1.97 7.07
C VAL A 93 -12.27 -2.34 5.60
N ILE A 94 -12.15 -1.35 4.73
CA ILE A 94 -12.18 -1.54 3.28
C ILE A 94 -10.77 -1.90 2.82
N MET A 95 -10.63 -3.00 2.09
CA MET A 95 -9.36 -3.45 1.53
C MET A 95 -9.47 -3.51 0.01
N GLN A 96 -8.62 -2.78 -0.68
CA GLN A 96 -8.43 -2.88 -2.13
C GLN A 96 -7.05 -3.46 -2.40
N ARG A 97 -7.01 -4.58 -3.08
CA ARG A 97 -5.76 -5.23 -3.46
C ARG A 97 -5.44 -4.95 -4.92
N GLU A 98 -4.18 -4.58 -5.17
CA GLU A 98 -3.65 -4.46 -6.53
C GLU A 98 -2.67 -5.59 -6.78
N ASP A 99 -2.91 -6.35 -7.84
CA ASP A 99 -2.04 -7.44 -8.24
C ASP A 99 -1.28 -7.07 -9.52
N LEU A 100 -0.11 -6.48 -9.33
CA LEU A 100 0.73 -6.04 -10.44
C LEU A 100 1.26 -7.23 -11.25
N TYR A 101 1.49 -8.37 -10.62
CA TYR A 101 1.98 -9.57 -11.31
C TYR A 101 0.92 -10.18 -12.21
N SER A 102 -0.32 -10.23 -11.78
CA SER A 102 -1.43 -10.68 -12.63
C SER A 102 -1.62 -9.78 -13.84
N SER A 103 -1.55 -8.46 -13.64
CA SER A 103 -1.65 -7.50 -14.73
C SER A 103 -0.51 -7.65 -15.73
N LEU A 104 0.72 -7.86 -15.25
CA LEU A 104 1.87 -8.14 -16.11
C LEU A 104 1.69 -9.44 -16.88
N GLY A 105 1.23 -10.50 -16.22
CA GLY A 105 0.96 -11.80 -16.85
C GLY A 105 -0.03 -11.70 -17.99
N VAL A 106 -1.12 -10.97 -17.80
CA VAL A 106 -2.12 -10.74 -18.85
C VAL A 106 -1.52 -9.97 -20.02
N LEU A 107 -0.74 -8.93 -19.74
CA LEU A 107 -0.06 -8.15 -20.78
C LEU A 107 0.88 -9.03 -21.60
N LEU A 108 1.68 -9.87 -20.95
CA LEU A 108 2.63 -10.75 -21.63
C LEU A 108 1.92 -11.81 -22.48
N GLN A 109 0.80 -12.37 -22.01
CA GLN A 109 -0.03 -13.28 -22.80
C GLN A 109 -0.56 -12.60 -24.08
N ARG A 110 -1.04 -11.36 -23.94
CA ARG A 110 -1.52 -10.59 -25.10
C ARG A 110 -0.40 -10.28 -26.08
N LEU A 111 0.80 -9.97 -25.58
CA LEU A 111 1.97 -9.74 -26.43
C LEU A 111 2.34 -11.03 -27.19
N ASN A 112 2.39 -12.18 -26.51
CA ASN A 112 2.70 -13.46 -27.13
C ASN A 112 1.69 -13.83 -28.24
N ALA A 113 0.41 -13.53 -28.03
CA ALA A 113 -0.61 -13.76 -29.05
C ALA A 113 -0.37 -12.94 -30.33
N VAL A 114 0.20 -11.75 -30.20
CA VAL A 114 0.56 -10.91 -31.36
C VAL A 114 1.84 -11.38 -32.03
N LEU A 115 2.85 -11.80 -31.24
CA LEU A 115 4.17 -12.20 -31.75
C LEU A 115 4.14 -13.62 -32.35
N ASP A 116 3.35 -14.53 -31.78
CA ASP A 116 3.24 -15.93 -32.20
C ASP A 116 1.82 -16.43 -32.08
N PRO A 117 0.93 -16.13 -33.06
CA PRO A 117 -0.46 -16.52 -33.00
C PRO A 117 -0.72 -18.03 -32.94
N LEU A 118 0.23 -18.84 -33.44
CA LEU A 118 0.10 -20.30 -33.44
C LEU A 118 0.28 -20.92 -32.04
N HIS A 119 0.95 -20.25 -31.12
CA HIS A 119 1.17 -20.67 -29.75
C HIS A 119 0.18 -20.05 -28.76
N SER A 120 -0.73 -19.21 -29.18
CA SER A 120 -1.66 -18.48 -28.33
C SER A 120 -2.94 -19.24 -28.01
N GLN A 121 -3.00 -20.48 -28.40
CA GLN A 121 -4.16 -21.35 -28.09
C GLN A 121 -4.02 -22.07 -26.73
#